data_adf8571d02ae4377c4d3861287609e35
#
_entry.id   adf8571d02ae4377c4d3861287609e35
#
_cell.length_a   1.000
_cell.length_b   1.000
_cell.length_c   1.000
_cell.angle_alpha   90.00
_cell.angle_beta   90.00
_cell.angle_gamma   90.00
#
_symmetry.space_group_name_H-M   'P 1'
#
loop_
_entity.id
_entity.type
_entity.pdbx_description
1 polymer ?
#
loop_
_entity_poly.entity_id
_entity_poly.type
_entity_poly.pdbx_seq_one_letter_code
_entity_poly.pdbx_strand_id
1 'polypeptide(L)'
;LDEILGHDLFNREVEVIKTDRGSEFTCADQAEVRSDGTRRTRMFFCDPMASWQKGSIENVHLLLREICPKGCDLKAIGLIDQHACNIISENINSYPKEKLNGKSSFQLLEFLSHPTAKKFYEFGLHNISNSDEVILKPYVLKKR
;
A
#
# COMPACT_ATOMS: atom_id res chain seq x y z
N LEU A 1 0.53 -7.56 -6.00
CA LEU A 1 -0.58 -6.80 -6.60
C LEU A 1 -1.05 -7.42 -7.91
N ASP A 2 -0.14 -7.78 -8.82
CA ASP A 2 -0.49 -8.40 -10.11
C ASP A 2 -1.33 -9.69 -9.92
N GLU A 3 -0.96 -10.54 -8.98
CA GLU A 3 -1.72 -11.75 -8.62
C GLU A 3 -3.09 -11.44 -7.99
N ILE A 4 -3.19 -10.38 -7.19
CA ILE A 4 -4.44 -9.99 -6.53
C ILE A 4 -5.42 -9.40 -7.54
N LEU A 5 -4.95 -8.49 -8.38
CA LEU A 5 -5.79 -7.77 -9.33
C LEU A 5 -6.09 -8.60 -10.59
N GLY A 6 -5.20 -9.51 -10.96
CA GLY A 6 -5.17 -10.14 -12.26
C GLY A 6 -4.56 -9.22 -13.32
N HIS A 7 -4.05 -9.80 -14.40
CA HIS A 7 -3.21 -9.09 -15.37
C HIS A 7 -3.87 -7.88 -16.01
N ASP A 8 -5.13 -8.02 -16.44
CA ASP A 8 -5.83 -6.94 -17.16
C ASP A 8 -6.10 -5.74 -16.26
N LEU A 9 -6.57 -5.99 -15.04
CA LEU A 9 -6.87 -4.94 -14.08
C LEU A 9 -5.58 -4.27 -13.59
N PHE A 10 -4.53 -5.06 -13.32
CA PHE A 10 -3.23 -4.54 -12.94
C PHE A 10 -2.66 -3.60 -14.01
N ASN A 11 -2.67 -4.02 -15.29
CA ASN A 11 -2.16 -3.19 -16.39
C ASN A 11 -2.90 -1.86 -16.54
N ARG A 12 -4.21 -1.87 -16.28
CA ARG A 12 -5.05 -0.67 -16.37
C ARG A 12 -4.84 0.28 -15.19
N GLU A 13 -4.70 -0.25 -13.98
CA GLU A 13 -4.67 0.55 -12.75
C GLU A 13 -3.25 0.93 -12.30
N VAL A 14 -2.24 0.15 -12.73
CA VAL A 14 -0.85 0.32 -12.32
C VAL A 14 0.04 0.54 -13.55
N GLU A 15 -0.27 1.59 -14.30
CA GLU A 15 0.50 1.95 -15.51
C GLU A 15 1.95 2.31 -15.20
N VAL A 16 2.17 2.94 -14.04
CA VAL A 16 3.48 3.46 -13.63
C VAL A 16 3.76 3.15 -12.17
N ILE A 17 4.95 2.63 -11.90
CA ILE A 17 5.51 2.52 -10.56
C ILE A 17 6.67 3.52 -10.44
N LYS A 18 6.59 4.39 -9.44
CA LYS A 18 7.65 5.36 -9.13
C LYS A 18 8.39 4.92 -7.87
N THR A 19 9.70 4.79 -7.97
CA THR A 19 10.55 4.32 -6.87
C THR A 19 11.84 5.13 -6.74
N ASP A 20 12.62 4.90 -5.70
CA ASP A 20 14.00 5.37 -5.62
C ASP A 20 14.97 4.38 -6.29
N ARG A 21 16.25 4.68 -6.14
CA ARG A 21 17.35 3.83 -6.63
C ARG A 21 17.84 2.86 -5.56
N GLY A 22 16.95 2.38 -4.70
CA GLY A 22 17.29 1.37 -3.70
C GLY A 22 17.77 0.08 -4.35
N SER A 23 18.61 -0.66 -3.65
CA SER A 23 19.16 -1.94 -4.15
C SER A 23 18.07 -2.98 -4.46
N GLU A 24 16.91 -2.87 -3.82
CA GLU A 24 15.72 -3.70 -4.05
C GLU A 24 15.09 -3.50 -5.42
N PHE A 25 15.40 -2.39 -6.10
CA PHE A 25 14.84 -2.04 -7.42
C PHE A 25 15.84 -2.17 -8.57
N THR A 26 16.96 -2.88 -8.36
CA THR A 26 17.99 -3.09 -9.40
C THR A 26 17.52 -3.93 -10.59
N CYS A 27 16.47 -4.76 -10.39
CA CYS A 27 15.90 -5.62 -11.43
C CYS A 27 14.59 -5.01 -11.97
N ALA A 28 14.63 -3.77 -12.47
CA ALA A 28 13.46 -3.07 -13.00
C ALA A 28 12.77 -3.88 -14.12
N ASP A 29 13.54 -4.52 -15.00
CA ASP A 29 13.00 -5.33 -16.10
C ASP A 29 12.06 -6.45 -15.61
N GLN A 30 12.40 -7.10 -14.49
CA GLN A 30 11.54 -8.12 -13.88
C GLN A 30 10.24 -7.55 -13.29
N ALA A 31 10.26 -6.29 -12.89
CA ALA A 31 9.06 -5.59 -12.42
C ALA A 31 8.20 -5.09 -13.58
N GLU A 32 8.81 -4.66 -14.70
CA GLU A 32 8.11 -4.14 -15.87
C GLU A 32 7.52 -5.21 -16.78
N VAL A 33 8.18 -6.37 -16.88
CA VAL A 33 7.85 -7.42 -17.84
C VAL A 33 7.58 -8.73 -17.09
N ARG A 34 6.54 -9.45 -17.52
CA ARG A 34 6.23 -10.80 -17.02
C ARG A 34 7.13 -11.85 -17.67
N SER A 35 7.11 -13.05 -17.12
CA SER A 35 7.85 -14.20 -17.65
C SER A 35 7.45 -14.60 -19.09
N ASP A 36 6.24 -14.24 -19.50
CA ASP A 36 5.73 -14.46 -20.87
C ASP A 36 6.13 -13.35 -21.85
N GLY A 37 6.91 -12.35 -21.42
CA GLY A 37 7.36 -11.22 -22.22
C GLY A 37 6.35 -10.07 -22.32
N THR A 38 5.16 -10.17 -21.72
CA THR A 38 4.18 -9.08 -21.73
C THR A 38 4.57 -7.98 -20.76
N ARG A 39 4.44 -6.72 -21.18
CA ARG A 39 4.66 -5.57 -20.30
C ARG A 39 3.47 -5.40 -19.34
N ARG A 40 3.76 -5.30 -18.05
CA ARG A 40 2.75 -5.10 -17.02
C ARG A 40 2.69 -3.68 -16.44
N THR A 41 3.83 -2.97 -16.44
CA THR A 41 3.92 -1.60 -15.90
C THR A 41 5.15 -0.90 -16.47
N ARG A 42 5.39 0.34 -16.07
CA ARG A 42 6.63 1.09 -16.32
C ARG A 42 7.21 1.57 -15.02
N MET A 43 8.51 1.41 -14.82
CA MET A 43 9.21 1.91 -13.65
C MET A 43 9.92 3.23 -13.94
N PHE A 44 9.73 4.20 -13.05
CA PHE A 44 10.43 5.47 -13.07
C PHE A 44 11.19 5.65 -11.77
N PHE A 45 12.45 5.98 -11.90
CA PHE A 45 13.32 6.24 -10.77
C PHE A 45 13.34 7.73 -10.44
N CYS A 46 13.13 8.05 -9.17
CA CYS A 46 13.29 9.43 -8.70
C CYS A 46 14.74 9.89 -8.86
N ASP A 47 14.92 11.18 -9.03
CA ASP A 47 16.26 11.79 -9.00
C ASP A 47 16.92 11.57 -7.64
N PRO A 48 18.25 11.42 -7.60
CA PRO A 48 18.99 11.35 -6.36
C PRO A 48 18.70 12.57 -5.48
N MET A 49 18.50 12.37 -4.19
CA MET A 49 18.21 13.42 -3.20
C MET A 49 16.87 14.17 -3.39
N ALA A 50 16.03 13.75 -4.32
CA ALA A 50 14.74 14.39 -4.61
C ALA A 50 13.58 13.78 -3.76
N SER A 51 13.67 13.87 -2.43
CA SER A 51 12.64 13.35 -1.51
C SER A 51 11.23 13.93 -1.77
N TRP A 52 11.17 15.20 -2.21
CA TRP A 52 9.92 15.86 -2.58
C TRP A 52 9.13 15.14 -3.69
N GLN A 53 9.80 14.36 -4.54
CA GLN A 53 9.15 13.55 -5.56
C GLN A 53 8.34 12.37 -4.98
N LYS A 54 8.53 12.06 -3.69
CA LYS A 54 7.89 10.93 -2.98
C LYS A 54 6.99 11.35 -1.81
N GLY A 55 6.61 12.61 -1.71
CA GLY A 55 5.89 13.14 -0.53
C GLY A 55 4.65 12.34 -0.11
N SER A 56 3.97 11.65 -1.04
CA SER A 56 2.82 10.81 -0.70
C SER A 56 3.21 9.54 0.05
N ILE A 57 4.31 8.88 -0.35
CA ILE A 57 4.76 7.66 0.32
C ILE A 57 5.40 7.97 1.68
N GLU A 58 6.02 9.14 1.85
CA GLU A 58 6.55 9.57 3.14
C GLU A 58 5.45 9.68 4.19
N ASN A 59 4.27 10.21 3.83
CA ASN A 59 3.12 10.25 4.71
C ASN A 59 2.63 8.83 5.10
N VAL A 60 2.62 7.89 4.15
CA VAL A 60 2.29 6.49 4.46
C VAL A 60 3.32 5.87 5.40
N HIS A 61 4.60 6.17 5.23
CA HIS A 61 5.66 5.72 6.14
C HIS A 61 5.50 6.32 7.54
N LEU A 62 5.04 7.56 7.68
CA LEU A 62 4.75 8.15 8.99
C LEU A 62 3.63 7.39 9.69
N LEU A 63 2.52 7.12 9.00
CA LEU A 63 1.41 6.33 9.55
C LEU A 63 1.86 4.90 9.91
N LEU A 64 2.67 4.27 9.06
CA LEU A 64 3.23 2.95 9.34
C LEU A 64 4.11 2.96 10.61
N ARG A 65 4.88 4.01 10.84
CA ARG A 65 5.73 4.16 12.03
C ARG A 65 4.95 4.37 13.33
N GLU A 66 3.72 4.85 13.26
CA GLU A 66 2.83 4.88 14.43
C GLU A 66 2.45 3.47 14.89
N ILE A 67 2.30 2.53 13.94
CA ILE A 67 2.00 1.11 14.22
C ILE A 67 3.27 0.31 14.47
N CYS A 68 4.29 0.51 13.63
CA CYS A 68 5.57 -0.18 13.66
C CYS A 68 6.71 0.84 13.90
N PRO A 69 6.97 1.25 15.13
CA PRO A 69 8.05 2.18 15.46
C PRO A 69 9.41 1.67 14.98
N LYS A 70 10.31 2.60 14.65
CA LYS A 70 11.65 2.24 14.20
C LYS A 70 12.39 1.45 15.27
N GLY A 71 12.94 0.30 14.91
CA GLY A 71 13.69 -0.57 15.83
C GLY A 71 12.81 -1.46 16.72
N CYS A 72 11.47 -1.46 16.54
CA CYS A 72 10.62 -2.40 17.26
C CYS A 72 10.85 -3.86 16.77
N ASP A 73 10.67 -4.81 17.66
CA ASP A 73 10.58 -6.22 17.28
C ASP A 73 9.21 -6.49 16.64
N LEU A 74 9.21 -6.73 15.34
CA LEU A 74 7.99 -6.94 14.56
C LEU A 74 7.19 -8.16 15.06
N LYS A 75 7.87 -9.21 15.50
CA LYS A 75 7.21 -10.40 16.07
C LYS A 75 6.57 -10.08 17.42
N ALA A 76 7.25 -9.31 18.26
CA ALA A 76 6.73 -8.91 19.58
C ALA A 76 5.48 -8.04 19.48
N ILE A 77 5.33 -7.21 18.44
CA ILE A 77 4.11 -6.45 18.19
C ILE A 77 3.01 -7.25 17.50
N GLY A 78 3.31 -8.48 17.02
CA GLY A 78 2.34 -9.38 16.39
C GLY A 78 2.33 -9.36 14.86
N LEU A 79 3.32 -8.75 14.21
CA LEU A 79 3.47 -8.78 12.75
C LEU A 79 4.17 -10.07 12.33
N ILE A 80 3.39 -11.15 12.21
CA ILE A 80 3.90 -12.52 12.01
C ILE A 80 3.36 -13.21 10.75
N ASP A 81 2.30 -12.68 10.14
CA ASP A 81 1.61 -13.30 9.00
C ASP A 81 0.96 -12.27 8.08
N GLN A 82 0.39 -12.74 6.97
CA GLN A 82 -0.33 -11.92 6.00
C GLN A 82 -1.54 -11.21 6.61
N HIS A 83 -2.24 -11.87 7.55
CA HIS A 83 -3.38 -11.25 8.21
C HIS A 83 -2.99 -10.01 9.01
N ALA A 84 -1.85 -10.07 9.72
CA ALA A 84 -1.30 -8.89 10.41
C ALA A 84 -0.94 -7.76 9.43
N CYS A 85 -0.38 -8.09 8.26
CA CYS A 85 -0.13 -7.10 7.20
C CYS A 85 -1.43 -6.49 6.68
N ASN A 86 -2.50 -7.29 6.53
CA ASN A 86 -3.80 -6.79 6.09
C ASN A 86 -4.38 -5.82 7.11
N ILE A 87 -4.34 -6.13 8.42
CA ILE A 87 -4.80 -5.22 9.48
C ILE A 87 -4.08 -3.87 9.42
N ILE A 88 -2.76 -3.87 9.26
CA ILE A 88 -1.98 -2.62 9.10
C ILE A 88 -2.45 -1.86 7.87
N SER A 89 -2.57 -2.53 6.74
CA SER A 89 -3.00 -1.92 5.47
C SER A 89 -4.40 -1.34 5.55
N GLU A 90 -5.33 -2.03 6.18
CA GLU A 90 -6.71 -1.57 6.41
C GLU A 90 -6.71 -0.28 7.23
N ASN A 91 -6.01 -0.25 8.36
CA ASN A 91 -5.96 0.93 9.21
C ASN A 91 -5.31 2.14 8.51
N ILE A 92 -4.18 1.96 7.82
CA ILE A 92 -3.51 3.05 7.09
C ILE A 92 -4.36 3.58 5.93
N ASN A 93 -5.03 2.68 5.19
CA ASN A 93 -5.81 3.06 4.01
C ASN A 93 -7.23 3.51 4.35
N SER A 94 -7.75 3.18 5.52
CA SER A 94 -9.01 3.72 6.07
C SER A 94 -8.82 5.03 6.84
N TYR A 95 -7.58 5.42 7.15
CA TYR A 95 -7.31 6.68 7.85
C TYR A 95 -7.69 7.88 6.99
N PRO A 96 -8.53 8.81 7.51
CA PRO A 96 -8.90 10.03 6.80
C PRO A 96 -7.68 10.91 6.53
N LYS A 97 -7.55 11.42 5.31
CA LYS A 97 -6.40 12.23 4.88
C LYS A 97 -6.84 13.64 4.52
N GLU A 98 -6.23 14.64 5.11
CA GLU A 98 -6.53 16.05 4.82
C GLU A 98 -6.40 16.37 3.33
N LYS A 99 -5.34 15.88 2.66
CA LYS A 99 -5.12 16.03 1.22
C LYS A 99 -6.20 15.40 0.35
N LEU A 100 -7.04 14.54 0.90
CA LEU A 100 -8.18 13.90 0.25
C LEU A 100 -9.52 14.47 0.76
N ASN A 101 -9.51 15.70 1.26
CA ASN A 101 -10.69 16.36 1.85
C ASN A 101 -11.38 15.52 2.94
N GLY A 102 -10.57 14.90 3.82
CA GLY A 102 -11.05 14.06 4.92
C GLY A 102 -11.48 12.66 4.49
N LYS A 103 -11.36 12.30 3.22
CA LYS A 103 -11.61 10.94 2.76
C LYS A 103 -10.41 10.02 2.99
N SER A 104 -10.68 8.74 3.15
CA SER A 104 -9.65 7.70 3.19
C SER A 104 -9.24 7.27 1.77
N SER A 105 -8.09 6.58 1.67
CA SER A 105 -7.65 6.00 0.40
C SER A 105 -8.62 4.93 -0.10
N PHE A 106 -9.21 4.12 0.79
CA PHE A 106 -10.22 3.12 0.42
C PHE A 106 -11.49 3.76 -0.13
N GLN A 107 -12.01 4.79 0.53
CA GLN A 107 -13.20 5.52 0.03
C GLN A 107 -12.97 6.10 -1.37
N LEU A 108 -11.76 6.63 -1.61
CA LEU A 108 -11.41 7.15 -2.93
C LEU A 108 -11.27 6.03 -3.96
N LEU A 109 -10.68 4.90 -3.58
CA LEU A 109 -10.55 3.73 -4.46
C LEU A 109 -11.92 3.16 -4.85
N GLU A 110 -12.83 3.02 -3.90
CA GLU A 110 -14.20 2.56 -4.17
C GLU A 110 -14.91 3.46 -5.18
N PHE A 111 -14.70 4.77 -5.07
CA PHE A 111 -15.30 5.75 -5.98
C PHE A 111 -14.66 5.71 -7.37
N LEU A 112 -13.32 5.63 -7.46
CA LEU A 112 -12.59 5.71 -8.72
C LEU A 112 -12.51 4.38 -9.47
N SER A 113 -12.37 3.27 -8.75
CA SER A 113 -12.21 1.94 -9.34
C SER A 113 -12.84 0.86 -8.45
N HIS A 114 -14.16 0.74 -8.53
CA HIS A 114 -14.90 -0.31 -7.84
C HIS A 114 -14.39 -1.74 -8.13
N PRO A 115 -14.00 -2.11 -9.37
CA PRO A 115 -13.42 -3.42 -9.64
C PRO A 115 -12.14 -3.70 -8.86
N THR A 116 -11.29 -2.70 -8.70
CA THR A 116 -10.05 -2.81 -7.91
C THR A 116 -10.35 -2.96 -6.42
N ALA A 117 -11.28 -2.15 -5.89
CA ALA A 117 -11.73 -2.26 -4.51
C ALA A 117 -12.29 -3.66 -4.21
N LYS A 118 -13.12 -4.22 -5.12
CA LYS A 118 -13.65 -5.57 -5.00
C LYS A 118 -12.54 -6.63 -4.90
N LYS A 119 -11.49 -6.52 -5.71
CA LYS A 119 -10.35 -7.44 -5.65
C LYS A 119 -9.61 -7.37 -4.31
N PHE A 120 -9.45 -6.19 -3.74
CA PHE A 120 -8.86 -6.05 -2.41
C PHE A 120 -9.76 -6.67 -1.33
N TYR A 121 -11.08 -6.53 -1.42
CA TYR A 121 -12.01 -7.18 -0.50
C TYR A 121 -11.96 -8.71 -0.60
N GLU A 122 -11.91 -9.26 -1.82
CA GLU A 122 -11.71 -10.70 -2.05
C GLU A 122 -10.39 -11.21 -1.47
N PHE A 123 -9.35 -10.37 -1.43
CA PHE A 123 -8.06 -10.67 -0.81
C PHE A 123 -8.07 -10.53 0.72
N GLY A 124 -9.15 -10.01 1.30
CA GLY A 124 -9.29 -9.81 2.74
C GLY A 124 -8.76 -8.46 3.23
N LEU A 125 -8.78 -7.44 2.39
CA LEU A 125 -8.51 -6.04 2.75
C LEU A 125 -9.82 -5.27 2.72
N HIS A 126 -10.24 -4.67 3.84
CA HIS A 126 -11.53 -4.02 3.97
C HIS A 126 -11.39 -2.57 4.41
N ASN A 127 -12.34 -1.75 4.00
CA ASN A 127 -12.46 -0.39 4.49
C ASN A 127 -13.08 -0.38 5.90
N ILE A 128 -12.40 0.25 6.85
CA ILE A 128 -12.94 0.54 8.17
C ILE A 128 -13.83 1.79 8.02
N SER A 129 -15.14 1.58 7.98
CA SER A 129 -16.10 2.65 7.66
C SER A 129 -16.19 3.72 8.76
N ASN A 130 -16.03 3.31 10.02
CA ASN A 130 -16.03 4.24 11.16
C ASN A 130 -14.59 4.69 11.46
N SER A 131 -14.30 5.97 11.26
CA SER A 131 -12.99 6.55 11.52
C SER A 131 -12.50 6.38 12.96
N ASP A 132 -13.41 6.27 13.92
CA ASP A 132 -13.08 6.09 15.34
C ASP A 132 -12.56 4.68 15.66
N GLU A 133 -12.77 3.74 14.74
CA GLU A 133 -12.26 2.38 14.82
C GLU A 133 -10.87 2.21 14.19
N VAL A 134 -10.40 3.22 13.46
CA VAL A 134 -9.06 3.22 12.85
C VAL A 134 -8.00 3.39 13.94
N ILE A 135 -7.10 2.44 14.04
CA ILE A 135 -6.08 2.40 15.09
C ILE A 135 -4.68 2.45 14.48
N LEU A 136 -3.99 3.57 14.68
CA LEU A 136 -2.59 3.74 14.28
C LEU A 136 -1.67 3.60 15.50
N LYS A 137 -1.71 2.43 16.15
CA LYS A 137 -0.88 2.13 17.33
C LYS A 137 -0.43 0.66 17.31
N PRO A 138 0.72 0.31 17.93
CA PRO A 138 1.25 -1.05 17.91
C PRO A 138 0.30 -2.13 18.43
N TYR A 139 -0.60 -1.76 19.34
CA TYR A 139 -1.56 -2.71 19.89
C TYR A 139 -2.69 -3.11 18.93
N VAL A 140 -2.81 -2.49 17.75
CA VAL A 140 -3.83 -2.87 16.74
C VAL A 140 -3.70 -4.34 16.36
N LEU A 141 -2.48 -4.87 16.32
CA LEU A 141 -2.21 -6.27 16.01
C LEU A 141 -2.54 -7.24 17.16
N LYS A 142 -2.79 -6.74 18.38
CA LYS A 142 -3.15 -7.52 19.56
C LYS A 142 -4.66 -7.59 19.80
N LYS A 143 -5.44 -6.83 19.04
CA LYS A 143 -6.93 -6.81 19.09
C LYS A 143 -7.57 -7.86 18.16
N ARG A 144 -6.88 -8.96 17.90
CA ARG A 144 -7.38 -10.06 17.08
C ARG A 144 -8.53 -10.81 17.77
#